data_5fedacb476a0c708eb6569c3019f8927
#
_entry.id   5fedacb476a0c708eb6569c3019f8927
#
_cell.length_a   1.000
_cell.length_b   1.000
_cell.length_c   1.000
_cell.angle_alpha   90.00
_cell.angle_beta   90.00
_cell.angle_gamma   90.00
#
_symmetry.space_group_name_H-M   'P 1'
#
loop_
_entity.id
_entity.type
_entity.pdbx_description
1 polymer ?
#
loop_
_entity_poly.entity_id
_entity_poly.type
_entity_poly.pdbx_seq_one_letter_code
_entity_poly.pdbx_strand_id
1 'polypeptide(L)'
;MRKPIPDKAEVAVEYPDKLYIGTFEQTARFDAHFEQNGISLSLYRPGGVDTRKSVRMHFHCALFAEILSELAKTAASLQKDDIVHRQELREAAKSLYAALEVDPRDTDVANLSPEEAVRLLHIME
;
A
#
# COMPACT_ATOMS: atom_id res chain seq x y z
N MET A 1 3.23 13.10 5.11
CA MET A 1 3.21 13.37 6.57
C MET A 1 3.33 12.06 7.35
N ARG A 2 4.26 12.01 8.27
CA ARG A 2 4.46 10.81 9.09
C ARG A 2 3.45 10.74 10.23
N LYS A 3 2.85 9.56 10.38
CA LYS A 3 1.85 9.33 11.43
C LYS A 3 2.33 8.23 12.37
N PRO A 4 1.87 8.24 13.63
CA PRO A 4 2.16 7.15 14.54
C PRO A 4 1.63 5.83 13.99
N ILE A 5 2.37 4.74 14.24
CA ILE A 5 1.93 3.42 13.80
C ILE A 5 0.89 2.89 14.77
N PRO A 6 -0.33 2.56 14.30
CA PRO A 6 -1.26 1.79 15.12
C PRO A 6 -0.80 0.34 15.11
N ASP A 7 -0.79 -0.30 16.28
CA ASP A 7 -0.35 -1.67 16.43
C ASP A 7 1.14 -1.81 16.09
N LYS A 8 1.51 -2.67 15.15
CA LYS A 8 2.91 -2.89 14.81
C LYS A 8 3.08 -3.37 13.37
N ALA A 9 4.30 -3.27 12.87
CA ALA A 9 4.70 -3.86 11.60
C ALA A 9 6.00 -4.61 11.78
N GLU A 10 6.14 -5.73 11.10
CA GLU A 10 7.35 -6.53 11.08
C GLU A 10 7.86 -6.58 9.64
N VAL A 11 9.16 -6.34 9.49
CA VAL A 11 9.80 -6.32 8.17
C VAL A 11 10.98 -7.27 8.20
N ALA A 12 11.07 -8.13 7.20
CA ALA A 12 12.21 -9.02 7.03
C ALA A 12 12.74 -8.87 5.62
N VAL A 13 14.04 -8.75 5.49
CA VAL A 13 14.72 -8.73 4.19
C VAL A 13 15.74 -9.85 4.19
N GLU A 14 15.54 -10.84 3.32
CA GLU A 14 16.38 -12.01 3.23
C GLU A 14 17.29 -11.94 2.01
N TYR A 15 18.57 -12.20 2.25
CA TYR A 15 19.55 -12.43 1.19
C TYR A 15 20.10 -13.85 1.35
N PRO A 16 20.75 -14.41 0.34
CA PRO A 16 21.29 -15.77 0.47
C PRO A 16 22.22 -15.96 1.66
N ASP A 17 22.91 -14.90 2.08
CA ASP A 17 23.92 -14.95 3.15
C ASP A 17 23.54 -14.19 4.41
N LYS A 18 22.40 -13.49 4.45
CA LYS A 18 22.02 -12.68 5.60
C LYS A 18 20.51 -12.45 5.66
N LEU A 19 20.07 -12.14 6.89
CA LEU A 19 18.68 -11.82 7.17
C LEU A 19 18.63 -10.56 8.03
N TYR A 20 17.88 -9.56 7.56
CA TYR A 20 17.58 -8.37 8.34
C TYR A 20 16.14 -8.40 8.80
N ILE A 21 15.92 -8.25 10.10
CA ILE A 21 14.57 -8.22 10.68
C ILE A 21 14.40 -6.91 11.44
N GLY A 22 13.29 -6.26 11.25
CA GLY A 22 12.94 -5.03 11.97
C GLY A 22 11.50 -5.08 12.44
N THR A 23 11.29 -4.62 13.68
CA THR A 23 9.95 -4.45 14.23
C THR A 23 9.70 -2.97 14.46
N PHE A 24 8.56 -2.47 14.01
CA PHE A 24 8.14 -1.07 14.17
C PHE A 24 6.85 -1.05 14.98
N GLU A 25 6.89 -0.40 16.13
CA GLU A 25 5.78 -0.36 17.09
C GLU A 25 5.33 1.09 17.33
N GLN A 26 4.68 1.34 18.45
CA GLN A 26 4.03 2.62 18.74
C GLN A 26 4.96 3.83 18.71
N THR A 27 6.26 3.64 18.96
CA THR A 27 7.23 4.74 18.89
C THR A 27 7.65 5.04 17.45
N ALA A 28 7.27 4.21 16.50
CA ALA A 28 7.59 4.39 15.10
C ALA A 28 6.50 5.18 14.38
N ARG A 29 6.81 5.61 13.19
CA ARG A 29 5.88 6.36 12.35
C ARG A 29 5.85 5.78 10.96
N PHE A 30 4.76 6.03 10.25
CA PHE A 30 4.64 5.59 8.87
C PHE A 30 4.21 6.74 7.98
N ASP A 31 4.49 6.59 6.71
CA ASP A 31 3.95 7.45 5.66
C ASP A 31 3.53 6.58 4.49
N ALA A 32 2.41 6.92 3.91
CA ALA A 32 1.89 6.24 2.73
C ALA A 32 1.23 7.28 1.85
N HIS A 33 1.68 7.37 0.60
CA HIS A 33 1.08 8.34 -0.32
C HIS A 33 1.25 7.88 -1.75
N PHE A 34 0.35 8.37 -2.61
CA PHE A 34 0.47 8.16 -4.05
C PHE A 34 1.44 9.18 -4.63
N GLU A 35 2.25 8.70 -5.54
CA GLU A 35 3.14 9.52 -6.34
C GLU A 35 2.75 9.39 -7.80
N GLN A 36 3.44 10.13 -8.66
CA GLN A 36 3.12 10.17 -10.09
C GLN A 36 3.10 8.78 -10.73
N ASN A 37 4.03 7.91 -10.35
CA ASN A 37 4.20 6.60 -10.97
C ASN A 37 3.81 5.42 -10.09
N GLY A 38 3.31 5.67 -8.89
CA GLY A 38 3.01 4.58 -7.99
C GLY A 38 2.70 5.05 -6.58
N ILE A 39 2.98 4.19 -5.62
CA ILE A 39 2.82 4.50 -4.21
C ILE A 39 4.14 4.39 -3.48
N SER A 40 4.29 5.21 -2.47
CA SER A 40 5.44 5.17 -1.56
C SER A 40 4.96 4.81 -0.16
N LEU A 41 5.61 3.82 0.43
CA LEU A 41 5.35 3.40 1.80
C LEU A 41 6.66 3.51 2.58
N SER A 42 6.60 4.08 3.77
CA SER A 42 7.79 4.12 4.62
C SER A 42 7.42 3.88 6.07
N LEU A 43 8.34 3.24 6.78
CA LEU A 43 8.28 3.03 8.21
C LEU A 43 9.56 3.61 8.80
N TYR A 44 9.43 4.35 9.89
CA TYR A 44 10.57 5.03 10.49
C TYR A 44 10.49 4.98 12.02
N ARG A 45 11.58 4.55 12.64
CA ARG A 45 11.74 4.63 14.09
C ARG A 45 12.86 5.61 14.40
N PRO A 46 12.57 6.74 15.07
CA PRO A 46 13.61 7.68 15.47
C PRO A 46 14.52 7.06 16.53
N GLY A 47 15.76 7.58 16.62
CA GLY A 47 16.73 7.10 17.58
C GLY A 47 18.11 7.59 17.24
N GLY A 48 19.09 7.15 18.04
CA GLY A 48 20.50 7.39 17.75
C GLY A 48 20.99 6.51 16.62
N VAL A 49 22.28 6.57 16.33
CA VAL A 49 22.87 5.84 15.20
C VAL A 49 22.58 4.35 15.26
N ASP A 50 22.58 3.76 16.47
CA ASP A 50 22.43 2.33 16.65
C ASP A 50 20.98 1.86 16.79
N THR A 51 20.04 2.78 17.02
CA THR A 51 18.65 2.42 17.28
C THR A 51 17.67 2.92 16.21
N ARG A 52 18.14 3.80 15.34
CA ARG A 52 17.34 4.33 14.25
C ARG A 52 17.12 3.28 13.18
N LYS A 53 15.87 3.16 12.74
CA LYS A 53 15.51 2.25 11.65
C LYS A 53 14.65 2.98 10.63
N SER A 54 14.82 2.64 9.37
CA SER A 54 13.89 3.09 8.34
C SER A 54 13.78 2.06 7.25
N VAL A 55 12.58 1.96 6.69
CA VAL A 55 12.32 1.13 5.53
C VAL A 55 11.49 1.96 4.56
N ARG A 56 11.85 1.91 3.30
CA ARG A 56 11.11 2.58 2.22
C ARG A 56 10.83 1.58 1.13
N MET A 57 9.61 1.64 0.62
CA MET A 57 9.21 0.82 -0.52
C MET A 57 8.49 1.71 -1.52
N HIS A 58 8.79 1.52 -2.78
CA HIS A 58 8.08 2.19 -3.85
C HIS A 58 7.52 1.12 -4.80
N PHE A 59 6.21 1.13 -4.96
CA PHE A 59 5.54 0.19 -5.86
C PHE A 59 4.98 0.97 -7.04
N HIS A 60 5.27 0.52 -8.24
CA HIS A 60 4.60 1.07 -9.42
C HIS A 60 3.12 0.68 -9.40
N CYS A 61 2.29 1.50 -10.04
CA CYS A 61 0.84 1.34 -9.94
C CYS A 61 0.33 -0.03 -10.36
N ALA A 62 0.89 -0.60 -11.43
CA ALA A 62 0.45 -1.91 -11.90
C ALA A 62 0.72 -3.01 -10.88
N LEU A 63 1.88 -2.97 -10.23
CA LEU A 63 2.20 -3.93 -9.18
C LEU A 63 1.29 -3.75 -7.97
N PHE A 64 1.07 -2.51 -7.57
CA PHE A 64 0.21 -2.23 -6.43
C PHE A 64 -1.22 -2.72 -6.68
N ALA A 65 -1.73 -2.53 -7.90
CA ALA A 65 -3.06 -3.03 -8.27
C ALA A 65 -3.12 -4.55 -8.17
N GLU A 66 -2.07 -5.24 -8.60
CA GLU A 66 -2.01 -6.70 -8.46
C GLU A 66 -1.95 -7.14 -7.00
N ILE A 67 -1.20 -6.40 -6.18
CA ILE A 67 -1.14 -6.68 -4.74
C ILE A 67 -2.53 -6.55 -4.12
N LEU A 68 -3.25 -5.48 -4.45
CA LEU A 68 -4.61 -5.28 -3.95
C LEU A 68 -5.54 -6.41 -4.40
N SER A 69 -5.42 -6.86 -5.65
CA SER A 69 -6.22 -7.96 -6.17
C SER A 69 -5.96 -9.26 -5.42
N GLU A 70 -4.69 -9.55 -5.15
CA GLU A 70 -4.34 -10.75 -4.39
C GLU A 70 -4.82 -10.66 -2.93
N LEU A 71 -4.71 -9.48 -2.33
CA LEU A 71 -5.22 -9.27 -0.98
C LEU A 71 -6.74 -9.47 -0.92
N ALA A 72 -7.46 -9.04 -1.96
CA ALA A 72 -8.91 -9.23 -2.02
C ALA A 72 -9.27 -10.71 -2.03
N LYS A 73 -8.50 -11.53 -2.73
CA LYS A 73 -8.73 -12.97 -2.78
C LYS A 73 -8.56 -13.63 -1.41
N THR A 74 -7.50 -13.26 -0.70
CA THR A 74 -7.21 -13.85 0.62
C THR A 74 -8.04 -13.23 1.73
N ALA A 75 -8.56 -12.03 1.55
CA ALA A 75 -9.40 -11.38 2.55
C ALA A 75 -10.65 -12.18 2.86
N ALA A 76 -11.15 -12.94 1.89
CA ALA A 76 -12.31 -13.79 2.09
C ALA A 76 -12.07 -14.89 3.12
N SER A 77 -10.81 -15.25 3.37
CA SER A 77 -10.43 -16.29 4.33
C SER A 77 -10.19 -15.77 5.74
N LEU A 78 -10.31 -14.45 5.96
CA LEU A 78 -10.19 -13.88 7.30
C LEU A 78 -11.28 -14.42 8.21
N GLN A 79 -10.96 -14.57 9.49
CA GLN A 79 -11.91 -15.06 10.48
C GLN A 79 -13.14 -14.15 10.52
N LYS A 80 -14.31 -14.74 10.41
CA LYS A 80 -15.57 -13.98 10.35
C LYS A 80 -15.94 -13.32 11.68
N ASP A 81 -15.40 -13.82 12.78
CA ASP A 81 -15.64 -13.25 14.10
C ASP A 81 -14.72 -12.06 14.42
N ASP A 82 -13.72 -11.80 13.58
CA ASP A 82 -12.86 -10.63 13.75
C ASP A 82 -13.53 -9.40 13.11
N ILE A 83 -14.62 -8.94 13.75
CA ILE A 83 -15.46 -7.89 13.21
C ILE A 83 -14.74 -6.55 13.15
N VAL A 84 -13.97 -6.22 14.19
CA VAL A 84 -13.31 -4.92 14.29
C VAL A 84 -12.30 -4.72 13.16
N HIS A 85 -11.40 -5.67 12.96
CA HIS A 85 -10.37 -5.55 11.92
C HIS A 85 -10.99 -5.60 10.52
N ARG A 86 -11.99 -6.44 10.32
CA ARG A 86 -12.68 -6.49 9.03
C ARG A 86 -13.34 -5.16 8.70
N GLN A 87 -13.96 -4.53 9.69
CA GLN A 87 -14.63 -3.25 9.48
C GLN A 87 -13.63 -2.13 9.20
N GLU A 88 -12.52 -2.09 9.94
CA GLU A 88 -11.46 -1.09 9.69
C GLU A 88 -10.93 -1.20 8.26
N LEU A 89 -10.62 -2.43 7.82
CA LEU A 89 -10.11 -2.65 6.47
C LEU A 89 -11.14 -2.30 5.41
N ARG A 90 -12.41 -2.65 5.66
CA ARG A 90 -13.48 -2.36 4.73
C ARG A 90 -13.70 -0.87 4.54
N GLU A 91 -13.69 -0.12 5.64
CA GLU A 91 -13.85 1.34 5.58
C GLU A 91 -12.68 2.01 4.85
N ALA A 92 -11.45 1.54 5.12
CA ALA A 92 -10.27 2.06 4.43
C ALA A 92 -10.32 1.74 2.93
N ALA A 93 -10.71 0.51 2.58
CA ALA A 93 -10.82 0.10 1.19
C ALA A 93 -11.90 0.90 0.46
N LYS A 94 -13.01 1.17 1.13
CA LYS A 94 -14.09 1.98 0.57
C LYS A 94 -13.62 3.41 0.29
N SER A 95 -12.86 3.99 1.20
CA SER A 95 -12.30 5.33 1.00
C SER A 95 -11.33 5.35 -0.17
N LEU A 96 -10.50 4.32 -0.30
CA LEU A 96 -9.57 4.22 -1.42
C LEU A 96 -10.33 4.09 -2.74
N TYR A 97 -11.35 3.24 -2.78
CA TYR A 97 -12.18 3.04 -3.97
C TYR A 97 -12.82 4.35 -4.40
N ALA A 98 -13.40 5.08 -3.45
CA ALA A 98 -14.04 6.36 -3.75
C ALA A 98 -13.04 7.41 -4.24
N ALA A 99 -11.85 7.44 -3.64
CA ALA A 99 -10.81 8.40 -4.02
C ALA A 99 -10.26 8.14 -5.42
N LEU A 100 -10.33 6.90 -5.89
CA LEU A 100 -9.85 6.52 -7.21
C LEU A 100 -10.92 6.64 -8.30
N GLU A 101 -12.12 7.07 -7.93
CA GLU A 101 -13.21 7.23 -8.89
C GLU A 101 -12.85 8.29 -9.92
N VAL A 102 -12.98 7.94 -11.19
CA VAL A 102 -12.67 8.83 -12.29
C VAL A 102 -13.98 9.24 -13.00
N ASP A 103 -14.22 10.55 -13.11
CA ASP A 103 -15.31 11.05 -13.95
C ASP A 103 -14.91 10.82 -15.41
N PRO A 104 -15.72 10.08 -16.19
CA PRO A 104 -15.40 9.86 -17.60
C PRO A 104 -15.15 11.15 -18.38
N ARG A 105 -15.73 12.26 -17.94
CA ARG A 105 -15.53 13.56 -18.60
C ARG A 105 -14.17 14.15 -18.33
N ASP A 106 -13.50 13.73 -17.26
CA ASP A 106 -12.18 14.21 -16.88
C ASP A 106 -11.05 13.33 -17.42
N THR A 107 -11.41 12.24 -18.10
CA THR A 107 -10.42 11.30 -18.63
C THR A 107 -9.84 11.85 -19.93
N ASP A 108 -8.58 12.23 -19.89
CA ASP A 108 -7.86 12.67 -21.08
C ASP A 108 -7.10 11.50 -21.68
N VAL A 109 -7.76 10.80 -22.60
CA VAL A 109 -7.19 9.60 -23.25
C VAL A 109 -5.95 9.96 -24.08
N ALA A 110 -5.86 11.20 -24.54
CA ALA A 110 -4.73 11.65 -25.35
C ALA A 110 -3.40 11.67 -24.58
N ASN A 111 -3.47 11.77 -23.24
CA ASN A 111 -2.29 11.78 -22.40
C ASN A 111 -1.87 10.38 -21.91
N LEU A 112 -2.61 9.36 -22.30
CA LEU A 112 -2.28 7.99 -21.92
C LEU A 112 -1.24 7.40 -22.88
N SER A 113 -0.32 6.60 -22.33
CA SER A 113 0.54 5.80 -23.18
C SER A 113 -0.29 4.70 -23.84
N PRO A 114 0.19 4.08 -24.95
CA PRO A 114 -0.53 2.96 -25.56
C PRO A 114 -0.83 1.83 -24.58
N GLU A 115 0.11 1.53 -23.67
CA GLU A 115 -0.08 0.50 -22.66
C GLU A 115 -1.18 0.87 -21.67
N GLU A 116 -1.18 2.11 -21.22
CA GLU A 116 -2.21 2.59 -20.29
C GLU A 116 -3.59 2.58 -20.93
N ALA A 117 -3.67 2.99 -22.20
CA ALA A 117 -4.93 2.97 -22.93
C ALA A 117 -5.49 1.55 -23.06
N VAL A 118 -4.63 0.58 -23.37
CA VAL A 118 -5.04 -0.83 -23.48
C VAL A 118 -5.51 -1.36 -22.14
N ARG A 119 -4.79 -1.05 -21.06
CA ARG A 119 -5.20 -1.47 -19.72
C ARG A 119 -6.54 -0.88 -19.33
N LEU A 120 -6.74 0.40 -19.62
CA LEU A 120 -8.00 1.08 -19.30
C LEU A 120 -9.18 0.44 -20.03
N LEU A 121 -9.02 0.17 -21.33
CA LEU A 121 -10.05 -0.49 -22.13
C LEU A 121 -10.36 -1.89 -21.56
N HIS A 122 -9.35 -2.61 -21.11
CA HIS A 122 -9.52 -3.94 -20.55
C HIS A 122 -10.33 -3.92 -19.25
N ILE A 123 -10.09 -2.90 -18.42
CA ILE A 123 -10.81 -2.74 -17.16
C ILE A 123 -12.26 -2.34 -17.40
N MET A 124 -12.53 -1.56 -18.44
CA MET A 124 -13.85 -1.05 -18.75
C MET A 124 -14.75 -2.07 -19.45
N GLU A 125 -14.20 -3.17 -19.93
CA GLU A 125 -14.98 -4.29 -20.48
C GLU A 125 -15.65 -5.10 -19.35
#